data_157177cefca7a80f6f175a8a01ec4b94
#
_entry.id   157177cefca7a80f6f175a8a01ec4b94
#
_cell.length_a   1.000
_cell.length_b   1.000
_cell.length_c   1.000
_cell.angle_alpha   90.00
_cell.angle_beta   90.00
_cell.angle_gamma   90.00
#
_symmetry.space_group_name_H-M   'P 1'
#
loop_
_entity.id
_entity.type
_entity.pdbx_description
1 polymer ?
#
loop_
_entity_poly.entity_id
_entity_poly.type
_entity_poly.pdbx_seq_one_letter_code
_entity_poly.pdbx_strand_id
1 'polypeptide(L)'
;MTQWLTFEEITNQLNLFQDESQDDYLAQLELATRMAIEDYLGVPVFNVTYQASYMISGLMAAPVSLDLPEVSQNGVTINWVKYYNDLNPPVLTTITSSNYYYDPTGNKVVLFEVPNNINTYMTAPMLCQYTLQGSVIGQYPVVKQAGLMLLTHLYNNRSATSAENLKQIPWAIDQLLRPYRPLVM
;
A
#
# COMPACT_ATOMS: atom_id res chain seq x y z
N MET A 1 -11.04 -0.18 -13.01
CA MET A 1 -10.13 -0.51 -11.89
C MET A 1 -9.55 -1.88 -12.14
N THR A 2 -8.30 -2.12 -11.76
CA THR A 2 -7.71 -3.47 -11.82
C THR A 2 -8.27 -4.28 -10.67
N GLN A 3 -9.00 -5.36 -10.95
CA GLN A 3 -9.56 -6.28 -9.95
C GLN A 3 -8.53 -7.36 -9.61
N TRP A 4 -8.45 -7.72 -8.34
CA TRP A 4 -7.63 -8.83 -7.87
C TRP A 4 -8.33 -10.17 -8.10
N LEU A 5 -9.60 -10.26 -7.71
CA LEU A 5 -10.49 -11.36 -8.04
C LEU A 5 -11.29 -10.96 -9.28
N THR A 6 -11.24 -11.77 -10.32
CA THR A 6 -11.97 -11.48 -11.55
C THR A 6 -13.48 -11.63 -11.35
N PHE A 7 -14.25 -10.92 -12.16
CA PHE A 7 -15.71 -11.03 -12.13
C PHE A 7 -16.19 -12.47 -12.34
N GLU A 8 -15.51 -13.21 -13.24
CA GLU A 8 -15.79 -14.61 -13.50
C GLU A 8 -15.53 -15.50 -12.27
N GLU A 9 -14.41 -15.29 -11.57
CA GLU A 9 -14.09 -16.00 -10.31
C GLU A 9 -15.16 -15.74 -9.25
N ILE A 10 -15.62 -14.49 -9.11
CA ILE A 10 -16.63 -14.09 -8.14
C ILE A 10 -18.01 -14.68 -8.47
N THR A 11 -18.48 -14.54 -9.72
CA THR A 11 -19.79 -15.04 -10.15
C THR A 11 -19.86 -16.55 -10.09
N ASN A 12 -18.78 -17.25 -10.46
CA ASN A 12 -18.69 -18.70 -10.31
C ASN A 12 -18.74 -19.14 -8.85
N GLN A 13 -18.02 -18.42 -7.96
CA GLN A 13 -18.00 -18.72 -6.52
C GLN A 13 -19.38 -18.53 -5.87
N LEU A 14 -20.11 -17.49 -6.29
CA LEU A 14 -21.43 -17.15 -5.73
C LEU A 14 -22.60 -17.83 -6.46
N ASN A 15 -22.34 -18.60 -7.52
CA ASN A 15 -23.34 -19.18 -8.41
C ASN A 15 -24.31 -18.13 -8.98
N LEU A 16 -23.79 -16.95 -9.32
CA LEU A 16 -24.57 -15.89 -9.94
C LEU A 16 -24.49 -16.03 -11.47
N PHE A 17 -25.53 -16.58 -12.08
CA PHE A 17 -25.58 -16.72 -13.53
C PHE A 17 -26.19 -15.49 -14.17
N GLN A 18 -25.40 -14.74 -14.94
CA GLN A 18 -25.82 -13.66 -15.85
C GLN A 18 -26.66 -12.52 -15.22
N ASP A 19 -26.48 -12.25 -13.93
CA ASP A 19 -27.14 -11.13 -13.26
C ASP A 19 -26.20 -9.93 -13.15
N GLU A 20 -26.19 -9.07 -14.17
CA GLU A 20 -25.39 -7.83 -14.21
C GLU A 20 -25.89 -6.75 -13.23
N SER A 21 -27.06 -6.95 -12.62
CA SER A 21 -27.66 -5.95 -11.72
C SER A 21 -26.85 -5.72 -10.43
N GLN A 22 -25.95 -6.65 -10.09
CA GLN A 22 -25.11 -6.59 -8.87
C GLN A 22 -23.64 -6.24 -9.14
N ASP A 23 -23.26 -5.95 -10.36
CA ASP A 23 -21.87 -5.75 -10.77
C ASP A 23 -21.16 -4.66 -9.95
N ASP A 24 -21.80 -3.52 -9.76
CA ASP A 24 -21.24 -2.42 -8.95
C ASP A 24 -21.06 -2.82 -7.48
N TYR A 25 -22.01 -3.59 -6.95
CA TYR A 25 -21.92 -4.09 -5.58
C TYR A 25 -20.80 -5.11 -5.43
N LEU A 26 -20.67 -6.03 -6.37
CA LEU A 26 -19.61 -7.05 -6.36
C LEU A 26 -18.22 -6.41 -6.53
N ALA A 27 -18.10 -5.35 -7.33
CA ALA A 27 -16.86 -4.60 -7.46
C ALA A 27 -16.44 -3.91 -6.15
N GLN A 28 -17.39 -3.33 -5.42
CA GLN A 28 -17.15 -2.75 -4.10
C GLN A 28 -16.79 -3.82 -3.06
N LEU A 29 -17.46 -4.97 -3.12
CA LEU A 29 -17.20 -6.09 -2.22
C LEU A 29 -15.82 -6.71 -2.46
N GLU A 30 -15.40 -6.82 -3.74
CA GLU A 30 -14.03 -7.22 -4.10
C GLU A 30 -12.99 -6.29 -3.51
N LEU A 31 -13.19 -4.98 -3.65
CA LEU A 31 -12.29 -3.97 -3.09
C LEU A 31 -12.18 -4.10 -1.57
N ALA A 32 -13.30 -4.24 -0.86
CA ALA A 32 -13.32 -4.43 0.59
C ALA A 32 -12.61 -5.72 1.01
N THR A 33 -12.85 -6.80 0.27
CA THR A 33 -12.22 -8.12 0.49
C THR A 33 -10.72 -8.02 0.30
N ARG A 34 -10.27 -7.41 -0.79
CA ARG A 34 -8.85 -7.22 -1.08
C ARG A 34 -8.16 -6.41 0.03
N MET A 35 -8.74 -5.28 0.42
CA MET A 35 -8.18 -4.44 1.49
C MET A 35 -8.06 -5.21 2.81
N ALA A 36 -9.04 -6.04 3.16
CA ALA A 36 -8.99 -6.88 4.37
C ALA A 36 -7.89 -7.94 4.29
N ILE A 37 -7.65 -8.54 3.13
CA ILE A 37 -6.58 -9.51 2.90
C ILE A 37 -5.20 -8.81 2.94
N GLU A 38 -5.08 -7.64 2.31
CA GLU A 38 -3.86 -6.82 2.34
C GLU A 38 -3.49 -6.41 3.77
N ASP A 39 -4.48 -5.97 4.55
CA ASP A 39 -4.30 -5.61 5.95
C ASP A 39 -3.87 -6.82 6.80
N TYR A 40 -4.51 -7.97 6.61
CA TYR A 40 -4.16 -9.20 7.31
C TYR A 40 -2.75 -9.68 6.97
N LEU A 41 -2.37 -9.65 5.70
CA LEU A 41 -1.06 -10.09 5.23
C LEU A 41 0.05 -9.05 5.50
N GLY A 42 -0.32 -7.77 5.71
CA GLY A 42 0.63 -6.67 5.85
C GLY A 42 1.40 -6.35 4.57
N VAL A 43 0.90 -6.80 3.41
CA VAL A 43 1.52 -6.55 2.10
C VAL A 43 0.46 -6.21 1.05
N PRO A 44 0.72 -5.23 0.17
CA PRO A 44 -0.22 -4.87 -0.88
C PRO A 44 -0.22 -5.93 -2.00
N VAL A 45 -1.39 -6.21 -2.56
CA VAL A 45 -1.56 -7.09 -3.74
C VAL A 45 -1.12 -6.36 -5.02
N PHE A 46 -1.39 -5.07 -5.11
CA PHE A 46 -0.99 -4.22 -6.23
C PHE A 46 0.06 -3.20 -5.82
N ASN A 47 0.67 -2.57 -6.82
CA ASN A 47 1.58 -1.46 -6.58
C ASN A 47 0.84 -0.31 -5.89
N VAL A 48 1.39 0.18 -4.79
CA VAL A 48 0.84 1.32 -4.04
C VAL A 48 1.87 2.43 -3.99
N THR A 49 1.42 3.65 -4.32
CA THR A 49 2.28 4.83 -4.29
C THR A 49 1.99 5.64 -3.03
N TYR A 50 3.05 5.92 -2.29
CA TYR A 50 3.02 6.73 -1.07
C TYR A 50 3.81 8.03 -1.26
N GLN A 51 3.47 9.01 -0.44
CA GLN A 51 4.24 10.23 -0.32
C GLN A 51 4.52 10.49 1.16
N ALA A 52 5.80 10.61 1.49
CA ALA A 52 6.26 10.95 2.82
C ALA A 52 6.83 12.39 2.83
N SER A 53 6.63 13.08 3.95
CA SER A 53 7.13 14.44 4.17
C SER A 53 8.11 14.42 5.33
N TYR A 54 9.23 15.14 5.20
CA TYR A 54 10.31 15.10 6.18
C TYR A 54 10.62 16.48 6.72
N MET A 55 10.80 16.52 8.03
CA MET A 55 11.34 17.69 8.72
C MET A 55 12.86 17.74 8.50
N ILE A 56 13.37 18.91 8.18
CA ILE A 56 14.81 19.15 8.12
C ILE A 56 15.14 20.18 9.19
N SER A 57 15.80 19.74 10.23
CA SER A 57 16.25 20.61 11.31
C SER A 57 17.68 21.09 11.04
N GLY A 58 17.81 22.37 10.68
CA GLY A 58 19.11 23.02 10.57
C GLY A 58 19.94 22.65 9.34
N LEU A 59 21.18 23.06 9.32
CA LEU A 59 22.20 22.70 8.33
C LEU A 59 22.58 21.22 8.53
N MET A 60 21.84 20.30 7.91
CA MET A 60 22.27 18.91 7.89
C MET A 60 23.46 18.75 6.95
N ALA A 61 24.57 18.26 7.50
CA ALA A 61 25.68 17.82 6.67
C ALA A 61 25.29 16.55 5.91
N ALA A 62 25.55 16.50 4.61
CA ALA A 62 25.36 15.27 3.84
C ALA A 62 26.31 14.15 4.34
N PRO A 63 25.90 12.88 4.23
CA PRO A 63 24.67 12.37 3.67
C PRO A 63 23.48 12.46 4.64
N VAL A 64 22.27 12.73 4.11
CA VAL A 64 21.01 12.76 4.87
C VAL A 64 20.16 11.56 4.49
N SER A 65 19.60 10.91 5.49
CA SER A 65 18.71 9.76 5.31
C SER A 65 17.25 10.18 5.51
N LEU A 66 16.39 9.77 4.57
CA LEU A 66 14.94 9.91 4.64
C LEU A 66 14.35 8.51 4.84
N ASP A 67 13.96 8.18 6.05
CA ASP A 67 13.42 6.86 6.37
C ASP A 67 12.03 6.70 5.74
N LEU A 68 11.82 5.59 5.04
CA LEU A 68 10.50 5.30 4.47
C LEU A 68 9.65 4.57 5.52
N PRO A 69 8.43 5.07 5.81
CA PRO A 69 7.58 4.49 6.85
C PRO A 69 7.09 3.08 6.50
N GLU A 70 6.94 2.80 5.20
CA GLU A 70 6.44 1.52 4.71
C GLU A 70 7.58 0.61 4.28
N VAL A 71 7.60 -0.62 4.80
CA VAL A 71 8.58 -1.65 4.44
C VAL A 71 7.99 -2.54 3.35
N SER A 72 8.73 -2.73 2.25
CA SER A 72 8.34 -3.67 1.20
C SER A 72 9.33 -4.80 1.08
N GLN A 73 8.80 -6.04 1.07
CA GLN A 73 9.60 -7.23 0.80
C GLN A 73 9.90 -7.43 -0.70
N ASN A 74 9.11 -6.79 -1.58
CA ASN A 74 9.19 -6.99 -3.02
C ASN A 74 9.90 -5.88 -3.78
N GLY A 75 10.35 -4.87 -3.08
CA GLY A 75 11.08 -3.75 -3.65
C GLY A 75 10.32 -2.43 -3.61
N VAL A 76 11.10 -1.38 -3.60
CA VAL A 76 10.66 0.02 -3.59
C VAL A 76 11.24 0.72 -4.80
N THR A 77 10.40 1.48 -5.49
CA THR A 77 10.83 2.38 -6.56
C THR A 77 10.63 3.82 -6.10
N ILE A 78 11.71 4.60 -6.07
CA ILE A 78 11.62 6.02 -5.78
C ILE A 78 11.18 6.75 -7.05
N ASN A 79 10.02 7.38 -7.00
CA ASN A 79 9.48 8.12 -8.13
C ASN A 79 10.14 9.49 -8.26
N TRP A 80 10.24 10.21 -7.16
CA TRP A 80 10.93 11.49 -7.08
C TRP A 80 11.19 11.90 -5.63
N VAL A 81 12.20 12.77 -5.46
CA VAL A 81 12.43 13.53 -4.23
C VAL A 81 12.35 15.01 -4.58
N LYS A 82 11.57 15.77 -3.82
CA LYS A 82 11.34 17.20 -4.02
C LYS A 82 11.48 17.95 -2.72
N TYR A 83 11.71 19.25 -2.83
CA TYR A 83 11.75 20.14 -1.67
C TYR A 83 11.12 21.48 -2.02
N TYR A 84 10.61 22.17 -1.00
CA TYR A 84 10.22 23.56 -1.11
C TYR A 84 11.45 24.45 -0.90
N ASN A 85 11.69 25.34 -1.87
CA ASN A 85 12.77 26.29 -1.78
C ASN A 85 12.40 27.50 -0.89
N ASP A 86 13.41 28.36 -0.61
CA ASP A 86 13.31 29.55 0.24
C ASP A 86 12.69 30.79 -0.47
N LEU A 87 12.21 30.63 -1.71
CA LEU A 87 11.53 31.71 -2.42
C LEU A 87 10.20 32.09 -1.74
N ASN A 88 9.73 33.28 -2.00
CA ASN A 88 8.42 33.76 -1.55
C ASN A 88 7.55 34.14 -2.76
N PRO A 89 6.50 33.35 -3.11
CA PRO A 89 6.05 32.10 -2.44
C PRO A 89 7.03 30.93 -2.66
N PRO A 90 7.05 29.93 -1.75
CA PRO A 90 7.89 28.75 -1.87
C PRO A 90 7.53 27.94 -3.13
N VAL A 91 8.54 27.50 -3.87
CA VAL A 91 8.35 26.69 -5.08
C VAL A 91 8.85 25.27 -4.84
N LEU A 92 8.06 24.30 -5.26
CA LEU A 92 8.42 22.88 -5.17
C LEU A 92 9.46 22.52 -6.24
N THR A 93 10.67 22.18 -5.83
CA THR A 93 11.82 21.91 -6.71
C THR A 93 12.19 20.43 -6.64
N THR A 94 12.51 19.83 -7.80
CA THR A 94 12.89 18.42 -7.88
C THR A 94 14.39 18.24 -7.67
N ILE A 95 14.77 17.27 -6.81
CA ILE A 95 16.18 16.84 -6.68
C ILE A 95 16.48 15.86 -7.81
N THR A 96 17.62 16.07 -8.46
CA THR A 96 18.05 15.18 -9.54
C THR A 96 18.32 13.78 -9.03
N SER A 97 17.92 12.76 -9.78
CA SER A 97 18.05 11.35 -9.37
C SER A 97 19.49 10.88 -9.13
N SER A 98 20.48 11.59 -9.68
CA SER A 98 21.90 11.35 -9.39
C SER A 98 22.34 11.74 -7.97
N ASN A 99 21.55 12.57 -7.27
CA ASN A 99 21.88 13.11 -5.97
C ASN A 99 21.29 12.31 -4.80
N TYR A 100 20.60 11.21 -5.10
CA TYR A 100 20.09 10.30 -4.09
C TYR A 100 20.05 8.85 -4.59
N TYR A 101 19.99 7.90 -3.66
CA TYR A 101 19.71 6.50 -3.96
C TYR A 101 18.82 5.88 -2.88
N TYR A 102 18.15 4.79 -3.21
CA TYR A 102 17.42 3.98 -2.24
C TYR A 102 18.34 2.91 -1.63
N ASP A 103 18.44 2.90 -0.31
CA ASP A 103 19.13 1.87 0.46
C ASP A 103 18.12 0.83 0.95
N PRO A 104 18.08 -0.37 0.34
CA PRO A 104 17.14 -1.41 0.72
C PRO A 104 17.44 -2.02 2.10
N THR A 105 18.66 -1.89 2.61
CA THR A 105 19.04 -2.46 3.91
C THR A 105 18.51 -1.65 5.08
N GLY A 106 18.42 -0.34 4.90
CA GLY A 106 17.88 0.58 5.89
C GLY A 106 16.47 1.07 5.58
N ASN A 107 15.87 0.64 4.47
CA ASN A 107 14.57 1.14 3.97
C ASN A 107 14.49 2.68 3.95
N LYS A 108 15.47 3.31 3.34
CA LYS A 108 15.62 4.76 3.35
C LYS A 108 16.14 5.29 2.02
N VAL A 109 15.86 6.56 1.75
CA VAL A 109 16.49 7.30 0.66
C VAL A 109 17.64 8.09 1.23
N VAL A 110 18.82 7.90 0.69
CA VAL A 110 20.04 8.62 1.09
C VAL A 110 20.33 9.71 0.07
N LEU A 111 20.42 10.95 0.55
CA LEU A 111 20.78 12.13 -0.23
C LEU A 111 22.29 12.38 -0.10
N PHE A 112 22.97 12.47 -1.23
CA PHE A 112 24.40 12.84 -1.26
C PHE A 112 24.64 14.33 -0.99
N GLU A 113 23.69 15.16 -1.41
CA GLU A 113 23.73 16.61 -1.22
C GLU A 113 22.38 17.12 -0.72
N VAL A 114 22.41 17.99 0.26
CA VAL A 114 21.23 18.72 0.72
C VAL A 114 21.20 20.07 0.01
N PRO A 115 20.09 20.43 -0.68
CA PRO A 115 19.99 21.74 -1.29
C PRO A 115 20.15 22.86 -0.24
N ASN A 116 20.97 23.85 -0.55
CA ASN A 116 21.28 24.96 0.35
C ASN A 116 20.14 26.01 0.46
N ASN A 117 19.16 25.93 -0.43
CA ASN A 117 18.02 26.85 -0.52
C ASN A 117 16.71 26.20 -0.09
N ILE A 118 16.75 25.25 0.84
CA ILE A 118 15.54 24.64 1.42
C ILE A 118 14.83 25.64 2.33
N ASN A 119 13.50 25.67 2.24
CA ASN A 119 12.67 26.50 3.09
C ASN A 119 12.69 25.99 4.55
N THR A 120 13.39 26.71 5.41
CA THR A 120 13.52 26.36 6.84
C THR A 120 12.34 26.79 7.69
N TYR A 121 11.42 27.60 7.15
CA TYR A 121 10.21 28.03 7.86
C TYR A 121 9.08 27.02 7.77
N MET A 122 9.13 26.09 6.79
CA MET A 122 8.16 25.00 6.67
C MET A 122 8.51 23.86 7.61
N THR A 123 7.50 23.25 8.23
CA THR A 123 7.69 22.12 9.17
C THR A 123 8.30 20.90 8.48
N ALA A 124 7.85 20.58 7.26
CA ALA A 124 8.32 19.41 6.51
C ALA A 124 8.55 19.80 5.04
N PRO A 125 9.64 20.52 4.73
CA PRO A 125 9.87 21.07 3.40
C PRO A 125 10.31 20.03 2.38
N MET A 126 10.73 18.84 2.79
CA MET A 126 11.19 17.78 1.88
C MET A 126 10.13 16.70 1.72
N LEU A 127 9.94 16.25 0.48
CA LEU A 127 8.94 15.27 0.07
C LEU A 127 9.61 14.15 -0.71
N CYS A 128 9.23 12.92 -0.42
CA CYS A 128 9.62 11.76 -1.21
C CYS A 128 8.37 11.00 -1.65
N GLN A 129 8.25 10.73 -2.94
CA GLN A 129 7.23 9.83 -3.46
C GLN A 129 7.89 8.53 -3.89
N TYR A 130 7.33 7.43 -3.43
CA TYR A 130 7.82 6.09 -3.73
C TYR A 130 6.67 5.13 -3.98
N THR A 131 6.94 4.08 -4.74
CA THR A 131 5.98 3.02 -5.05
C THR A 131 6.48 1.72 -4.46
N LEU A 132 5.66 1.09 -3.62
CA LEU A 132 5.83 -0.30 -3.19
C LEU A 132 5.32 -1.20 -4.31
N GLN A 133 6.11 -2.20 -4.66
CA GLN A 133 5.66 -3.22 -5.61
C GLN A 133 4.69 -4.19 -4.94
N GLY A 134 3.63 -4.55 -5.68
CA GLY A 134 2.65 -5.52 -5.24
C GLY A 134 3.28 -6.88 -4.95
N SER A 135 2.79 -7.54 -3.91
CA SER A 135 3.31 -8.83 -3.49
C SER A 135 2.86 -9.96 -4.43
N VAL A 136 3.82 -10.82 -4.82
CA VAL A 136 3.51 -12.07 -5.55
C VAL A 136 2.63 -13.02 -4.72
N ILE A 137 2.64 -12.88 -3.38
CA ILE A 137 1.81 -13.67 -2.45
C ILE A 137 0.33 -13.50 -2.79
N GLY A 138 -0.11 -12.28 -3.15
CA GLY A 138 -1.48 -12.04 -3.55
C GLY A 138 -1.95 -12.82 -4.78
N GLN A 139 -1.02 -13.35 -5.58
CA GLN A 139 -1.33 -14.17 -6.77
C GLN A 139 -1.38 -15.67 -6.46
N TYR A 140 -1.03 -16.09 -5.26
CA TYR A 140 -1.08 -17.52 -4.91
C TYR A 140 -2.52 -18.03 -4.89
N PRO A 141 -2.80 -19.21 -5.48
CA PRO A 141 -4.16 -19.75 -5.55
C PRO A 141 -4.83 -19.88 -4.18
N VAL A 142 -4.05 -20.22 -3.15
CA VAL A 142 -4.56 -20.35 -1.76
C VAL A 142 -5.01 -18.99 -1.21
N VAL A 143 -4.27 -17.92 -1.50
CA VAL A 143 -4.61 -16.56 -1.06
C VAL A 143 -5.84 -16.04 -1.81
N LYS A 144 -5.93 -16.29 -3.12
CA LYS A 144 -7.13 -16.00 -3.91
C LYS A 144 -8.35 -16.77 -3.42
N GLN A 145 -8.19 -18.05 -3.11
CA GLN A 145 -9.28 -18.88 -2.54
C GLN A 145 -9.75 -18.32 -1.19
N ALA A 146 -8.83 -17.90 -0.33
CA ALA A 146 -9.17 -17.24 0.94
C ALA A 146 -9.97 -15.95 0.70
N GLY A 147 -9.57 -15.16 -0.31
CA GLY A 147 -10.30 -13.98 -0.76
C GLY A 147 -11.73 -14.30 -1.22
N LEU A 148 -11.90 -15.31 -2.07
CA LEU A 148 -13.24 -15.76 -2.52
C LEU A 148 -14.12 -16.23 -1.36
N MET A 149 -13.54 -16.93 -0.38
CA MET A 149 -14.27 -17.35 0.82
C MET A 149 -14.69 -16.15 1.68
N LEU A 150 -13.82 -15.16 1.85
CA LEU A 150 -14.14 -13.93 2.57
C LEU A 150 -15.22 -13.13 1.86
N LEU A 151 -15.11 -12.99 0.54
CA LEU A 151 -16.11 -12.34 -0.30
C LEU A 151 -17.47 -13.01 -0.15
N THR A 152 -17.53 -14.34 -0.23
CA THR A 152 -18.76 -15.10 -0.02
C THR A 152 -19.36 -14.87 1.36
N HIS A 153 -18.51 -14.81 2.40
CA HIS A 153 -18.96 -14.52 3.75
C HIS A 153 -19.58 -13.12 3.85
N LEU A 154 -18.92 -12.10 3.29
CA LEU A 154 -19.41 -10.72 3.27
C LEU A 154 -20.68 -10.58 2.42
N TYR A 155 -20.76 -11.27 1.28
CA TYR A 155 -21.94 -11.28 0.42
C TYR A 155 -23.17 -11.82 1.14
N ASN A 156 -23.03 -12.92 1.87
CA ASN A 156 -24.13 -13.56 2.59
C ASN A 156 -24.52 -12.78 3.86
N ASN A 157 -23.60 -12.01 4.44
CA ASN A 157 -23.83 -11.25 5.67
C ASN A 157 -23.84 -9.73 5.39
N ARG A 158 -24.79 -9.29 4.54
CA ARG A 158 -24.93 -7.86 4.11
C ARG A 158 -25.35 -6.92 5.24
N SER A 159 -25.95 -7.43 6.32
CA SER A 159 -26.41 -6.60 7.44
C SER A 159 -25.46 -6.74 8.63
N ALA A 160 -25.01 -5.60 9.16
CA ALA A 160 -24.21 -5.54 10.39
C ALA A 160 -24.97 -5.97 11.67
N THR A 161 -26.24 -6.35 11.55
CA THR A 161 -27.15 -6.68 12.65
C THR A 161 -27.26 -8.17 12.94
N SER A 162 -26.47 -9.02 12.28
CA SER A 162 -26.38 -10.42 12.70
C SER A 162 -25.63 -10.49 14.03
N ALA A 163 -26.18 -11.22 15.01
CA ALA A 163 -25.64 -11.37 16.38
C ALA A 163 -24.28 -12.09 16.42
N GLU A 164 -23.74 -12.51 15.30
CA GLU A 164 -22.45 -13.14 15.18
C GLU A 164 -21.37 -12.05 14.98
N ASN A 165 -20.27 -12.20 15.74
CA ASN A 165 -19.13 -11.29 15.71
C ASN A 165 -18.46 -11.26 14.32
N LEU A 166 -18.90 -10.37 13.45
CA LEU A 166 -18.29 -10.07 12.14
C LEU A 166 -16.91 -9.38 12.25
N LYS A 167 -16.40 -9.18 13.46
CA LYS A 167 -15.14 -8.48 13.73
C LYS A 167 -13.88 -9.32 13.50
N GLN A 168 -14.00 -10.61 13.25
CA GLN A 168 -12.86 -11.49 13.01
C GLN A 168 -12.98 -12.16 11.65
N ILE A 169 -11.85 -12.21 10.93
CA ILE A 169 -11.74 -13.05 9.75
C ILE A 169 -12.13 -14.47 10.13
N PRO A 170 -13.03 -15.16 9.40
CA PRO A 170 -13.45 -16.52 9.72
C PRO A 170 -12.22 -17.43 9.90
N TRP A 171 -12.26 -18.29 10.91
CA TRP A 171 -11.13 -19.15 11.31
C TRP A 171 -10.50 -19.92 10.13
N ALA A 172 -11.31 -20.42 9.20
CA ALA A 172 -10.82 -21.14 8.03
C ALA A 172 -9.94 -20.28 7.13
N ILE A 173 -10.30 -18.99 6.97
CA ILE A 173 -9.54 -18.03 6.17
C ILE A 173 -8.23 -17.68 6.87
N ASP A 174 -8.26 -17.48 8.19
CA ASP A 174 -7.06 -17.25 9.00
C ASP A 174 -6.05 -18.40 8.84
N GLN A 175 -6.51 -19.66 8.90
CA GLN A 175 -5.63 -20.82 8.73
C GLN A 175 -5.00 -20.89 7.32
N LEU A 176 -5.74 -20.49 6.28
CA LEU A 176 -5.21 -20.45 4.90
C LEU A 176 -4.18 -19.35 4.71
N LEU A 177 -4.36 -18.19 5.33
CA LEU A 177 -3.52 -17.02 5.14
C LEU A 177 -2.30 -16.98 6.07
N ARG A 178 -2.41 -17.58 7.25
CA ARG A 178 -1.39 -17.54 8.30
C ARG A 178 0.02 -17.90 7.82
N PRO A 179 0.24 -18.95 6.97
CA PRO A 179 1.57 -19.28 6.47
C PRO A 179 2.21 -18.21 5.59
N TYR A 180 1.41 -17.31 5.03
CA TYR A 180 1.84 -16.27 4.10
C TYR A 180 2.02 -14.91 4.76
N ARG A 181 1.69 -14.80 6.05
CA ARG A 181 1.88 -13.56 6.80
C ARG A 181 3.38 -13.37 7.07
N PRO A 182 3.97 -12.23 6.68
CA PRO A 182 5.38 -11.94 6.97
C PRO A 182 5.63 -11.95 8.48
N LEU A 183 6.71 -12.57 8.89
CA LEU A 183 7.20 -12.43 10.25
C LEU A 183 7.85 -11.05 10.35
N VAL A 184 7.21 -10.13 11.05
CA VAL A 184 7.85 -8.87 11.45
C VAL A 184 8.79 -9.22 12.59
N MET A 185 10.09 -9.19 12.31
CA MET A 185 11.13 -9.28 13.33
C MET A 185 11.52 -7.89 13.82
#